data_6231dcded8206e152611396a4c2098ec
#
_entry.id   6231dcded8206e152611396a4c2098ec
#
_cell.length_a   1.000
_cell.length_b   1.000
_cell.length_c   1.000
_cell.angle_alpha   90.00
_cell.angle_beta   90.00
_cell.angle_gamma   90.00
#
_symmetry.space_group_name_H-M   'P 1'
#
loop_
_entity.id
_entity.type
_entity.pdbx_description
1 polymer ?
#
loop_
_entity_poly.entity_id
_entity_poly.type
_entity_poly.pdbx_seq_one_letter_code
_entity_poly.pdbx_strand_id
1 'polypeptide(L)'
;MVKTKYGHLLKKLKYEDIDGEYMTMPTGADLEGMNLSFAWGYRRGSGTWGSDGGVKHTHPYHECLVFTGLDYDNPNSFPADIELTLGENDEKYVIDAPTAVVLPAGIPHCPLTTNRVDKPYGFLAISLSGEHALAEVPAAGAPASGGRKYQNLVKKLNLRDTKRTKGGNADYIEGWSGKDIEGFILNFTWASHTGLGPWHEKDPHVHPNDEALLFVGCDPDNPDYLGAELEIAMGDGDDKEIHVFDTPTVVIAPAGLVHCPLITRKVDKPYSFSAISLNTGHETTWLG
;
A
#
# COMPACT_ATOMS: atom_id res chain seq x y z
N MET A 1 25.89 8.57 16.59
CA MET A 1 24.82 9.16 15.78
C MET A 1 24.15 10.25 16.61
N VAL A 2 24.02 11.45 16.10
CA VAL A 2 23.22 12.50 16.72
C VAL A 2 21.76 12.01 16.69
N LYS A 3 21.11 11.96 17.84
CA LYS A 3 19.71 11.54 17.90
C LYS A 3 18.88 12.69 17.32
N THR A 4 18.31 12.51 16.12
CA THR A 4 17.45 13.49 15.47
C THR A 4 16.05 13.45 16.09
N LYS A 5 15.31 14.54 16.02
CA LYS A 5 13.97 14.69 16.59
C LYS A 5 12.96 13.79 15.83
N TYR A 6 13.09 13.73 14.51
CA TYR A 6 12.14 13.04 13.63
C TYR A 6 12.69 11.74 13.00
N GLY A 7 13.96 11.41 13.20
CA GLY A 7 14.56 10.22 12.59
C GLY A 7 13.89 8.89 12.97
N HIS A 8 13.18 8.86 14.11
CA HIS A 8 12.40 7.70 14.53
C HIS A 8 11.13 7.48 13.67
N LEU A 9 10.68 8.48 12.94
CA LEU A 9 9.52 8.43 12.04
C LEU A 9 9.85 7.79 10.67
N LEU A 10 11.12 7.60 10.35
CA LEU A 10 11.56 6.90 9.16
C LEU A 10 11.90 5.46 9.53
N LYS A 11 11.09 4.51 9.10
CA LYS A 11 11.28 3.08 9.41
C LYS A 11 11.71 2.35 8.15
N LYS A 12 12.96 1.88 8.12
CA LYS A 12 13.38 0.93 7.09
C LYS A 12 12.51 -0.33 7.18
N LEU A 13 11.94 -0.76 6.06
CA LEU A 13 11.19 -2.00 5.99
C LEU A 13 12.14 -3.19 6.17
N LYS A 14 11.67 -4.19 6.92
CA LYS A 14 12.39 -5.44 7.14
C LYS A 14 11.58 -6.55 6.49
N TYR A 15 12.16 -7.16 5.48
CA TYR A 15 11.53 -8.26 4.79
C TYR A 15 11.87 -9.58 5.45
N GLU A 16 10.88 -10.44 5.55
CA GLU A 16 11.02 -11.84 5.94
C GLU A 16 10.81 -12.70 4.70
N ASP A 17 11.61 -13.75 4.56
CA ASP A 17 11.41 -14.78 3.53
C ASP A 17 10.38 -15.79 4.07
N ILE A 18 9.22 -15.82 3.44
CA ILE A 18 8.14 -16.74 3.75
C ILE A 18 7.94 -17.63 2.52
N ASP A 19 8.50 -18.85 2.58
CA ASP A 19 8.41 -19.83 1.50
C ASP A 19 8.93 -19.33 0.14
N GLY A 20 9.99 -18.52 0.14
CA GLY A 20 10.59 -17.93 -1.07
C GLY A 20 9.91 -16.63 -1.55
N GLU A 21 9.02 -16.08 -0.75
CA GLU A 21 8.36 -14.79 -0.98
C GLU A 21 8.77 -13.79 0.10
N TYR A 22 9.14 -12.59 -0.31
CA TYR A 22 9.58 -11.55 0.61
C TYR A 22 8.40 -10.68 1.04
N MET A 23 8.14 -10.64 2.35
CA MET A 23 7.05 -9.85 2.96
C MET A 23 7.57 -8.99 4.11
N THR A 24 6.98 -7.81 4.29
CA THR A 24 7.14 -6.95 5.47
C THR A 24 5.78 -6.66 6.06
N MET A 25 5.64 -6.70 7.39
CA MET A 25 4.36 -6.63 8.08
C MET A 25 4.44 -5.72 9.32
N PRO A 26 4.67 -4.39 9.13
CA PRO A 26 4.69 -3.47 10.26
C PRO A 26 3.30 -3.32 10.88
N THR A 27 3.28 -3.32 12.19
CA THR A 27 2.10 -3.12 13.03
C THR A 27 2.00 -1.66 13.49
N GLY A 28 0.91 -1.28 14.15
CA GLY A 28 0.79 0.04 14.76
C GLY A 28 1.92 0.36 15.74
N ALA A 29 2.44 -0.64 16.44
CA ALA A 29 3.58 -0.46 17.35
C ALA A 29 4.86 -0.04 16.58
N ASP A 30 5.07 -0.58 15.37
CA ASP A 30 6.18 -0.18 14.50
C ASP A 30 5.92 1.19 13.86
N LEU A 31 4.65 1.58 13.72
CA LEU A 31 4.18 2.82 13.11
C LEU A 31 3.83 3.91 14.15
N GLU A 32 4.57 3.97 15.25
CA GLU A 32 4.45 4.99 16.32
C GLU A 32 3.04 5.07 16.96
N GLY A 33 2.33 3.97 16.97
CA GLY A 33 0.99 3.86 17.56
C GLY A 33 -0.16 4.23 16.63
N MET A 34 0.07 4.38 15.34
CA MET A 34 -1.02 4.58 14.37
C MET A 34 -2.03 3.44 14.43
N ASN A 35 -3.30 3.75 14.24
CA ASN A 35 -4.35 2.75 14.06
C ASN A 35 -4.32 2.16 12.64
N LEU A 36 -3.16 1.69 12.27
CA LEU A 36 -2.81 1.16 10.95
C LEU A 36 -1.82 0.02 11.13
N SER A 37 -2.02 -1.03 10.37
CA SER A 37 -0.98 -2.01 10.03
C SER A 37 -1.05 -2.29 8.54
N PHE A 38 0.03 -2.78 7.96
CA PHE A 38 0.01 -3.21 6.57
C PHE A 38 0.94 -4.39 6.34
N ALA A 39 0.66 -5.17 5.30
CA ALA A 39 1.59 -6.15 4.76
C ALA A 39 1.93 -5.75 3.33
N TRP A 40 3.21 -5.66 3.01
CA TRP A 40 3.69 -5.45 1.65
C TRP A 40 4.66 -6.56 1.27
N GLY A 41 4.56 -7.05 0.04
CA GLY A 41 5.55 -8.01 -0.45
C GLY A 41 5.42 -8.36 -1.92
N TYR A 42 6.33 -9.25 -2.32
CA TYR A 42 6.47 -9.73 -3.69
C TYR A 42 6.02 -11.18 -3.75
N ARG A 43 4.95 -11.42 -4.50
CA ARG A 43 4.37 -12.74 -4.69
C ARG A 43 4.88 -13.35 -5.99
N ARG A 44 5.24 -14.63 -5.96
CA ARG A 44 5.76 -15.35 -7.13
C ARG A 44 5.29 -16.81 -7.22
N GLY A 45 4.70 -17.33 -6.18
CA GLY A 45 4.22 -18.70 -6.10
C GLY A 45 2.81 -18.87 -6.66
N SER A 46 2.51 -20.05 -7.22
CA SER A 46 1.15 -20.49 -7.51
C SER A 46 0.63 -21.41 -6.41
N GLY A 47 -0.69 -21.54 -6.32
CA GLY A 47 -1.37 -22.35 -5.32
C GLY A 47 -2.15 -21.52 -4.31
N THR A 48 -2.75 -22.19 -3.33
CA THR A 48 -3.44 -21.51 -2.23
C THR A 48 -2.41 -20.88 -1.30
N TRP A 49 -2.67 -19.63 -0.93
CA TRP A 49 -1.76 -18.88 -0.06
C TRP A 49 -1.64 -19.55 1.31
N GLY A 50 -0.47 -19.41 1.93
CA GLY A 50 -0.23 -19.84 3.29
C GLY A 50 -0.84 -18.89 4.32
N SER A 51 -0.75 -19.26 5.59
CA SER A 51 -1.23 -18.46 6.73
C SER A 51 -2.66 -17.94 6.54
N ASP A 52 -2.91 -16.70 6.88
CA ASP A 52 -4.23 -16.08 6.86
C ASP A 52 -4.84 -16.01 5.44
N GLY A 53 -4.03 -15.84 4.41
CA GLY A 53 -4.49 -15.87 3.02
C GLY A 53 -5.05 -17.21 2.56
N GLY A 54 -4.74 -18.30 3.23
CA GLY A 54 -5.17 -19.66 2.88
C GLY A 54 -6.43 -20.15 3.57
N VAL A 55 -6.93 -19.45 4.59
CA VAL A 55 -8.12 -19.85 5.36
C VAL A 55 -9.18 -18.75 5.32
N LYS A 56 -10.45 -19.18 5.31
CA LYS A 56 -11.57 -18.25 5.39
C LYS A 56 -11.65 -17.63 6.78
N HIS A 57 -11.70 -16.32 6.83
CA HIS A 57 -11.73 -15.57 8.09
C HIS A 57 -12.45 -14.24 7.97
N THR A 58 -12.60 -13.52 9.07
CA THR A 58 -13.08 -12.15 9.17
C THR A 58 -12.14 -11.34 10.04
N HIS A 59 -12.09 -10.03 9.79
CA HIS A 59 -11.45 -9.06 10.68
C HIS A 59 -12.49 -8.18 11.38
N PRO A 60 -12.24 -7.72 12.62
CA PRO A 60 -13.11 -6.76 13.30
C PRO A 60 -12.90 -5.30 12.81
N TYR A 61 -12.03 -5.09 11.83
CA TYR A 61 -11.68 -3.81 11.21
C TYR A 61 -11.83 -3.86 9.69
N HIS A 62 -11.78 -2.71 9.06
CA HIS A 62 -11.77 -2.58 7.60
C HIS A 62 -10.39 -2.88 7.04
N GLU A 63 -10.36 -3.50 5.88
CA GLU A 63 -9.12 -3.86 5.18
C GLU A 63 -9.24 -3.54 3.68
N CYS A 64 -8.11 -3.23 3.06
CA CYS A 64 -8.01 -3.07 1.62
C CYS A 64 -6.84 -3.89 1.09
N LEU A 65 -7.13 -4.88 0.21
CA LEU A 65 -6.12 -5.69 -0.44
C LEU A 65 -5.81 -5.10 -1.81
N VAL A 66 -4.55 -4.76 -2.07
CA VAL A 66 -4.11 -4.15 -3.33
C VAL A 66 -3.18 -5.12 -4.05
N PHE A 67 -3.53 -5.46 -5.27
CA PHE A 67 -2.74 -6.29 -6.18
C PHE A 67 -2.23 -5.42 -7.31
N THR A 68 -0.91 -5.40 -7.54
CA THR A 68 -0.28 -4.53 -8.53
C THR A 68 0.80 -5.24 -9.32
N GLY A 69 0.94 -4.90 -10.60
CA GLY A 69 2.10 -5.31 -11.40
C GLY A 69 3.36 -4.57 -10.96
N LEU A 70 4.52 -5.13 -11.32
CA LEU A 70 5.84 -4.52 -11.09
C LEU A 70 6.48 -4.05 -12.40
N ASP A 71 5.76 -4.18 -13.52
CA ASP A 71 6.23 -3.76 -14.83
C ASP A 71 5.97 -2.27 -15.03
N TYR A 72 7.02 -1.46 -14.87
CA TYR A 72 6.92 -0.01 -15.00
C TYR A 72 6.46 0.42 -16.40
N ASP A 73 6.88 -0.26 -17.46
CA ASP A 73 6.51 0.11 -18.83
C ASP A 73 5.05 -0.22 -19.14
N ASN A 74 4.44 -1.10 -18.36
CA ASN A 74 3.04 -1.52 -18.49
C ASN A 74 2.34 -1.53 -17.12
N PRO A 75 2.13 -0.38 -16.48
CA PRO A 75 1.68 -0.28 -15.07
C PRO A 75 0.28 -0.84 -14.83
N ASN A 76 -0.54 -0.98 -15.88
CA ASN A 76 -1.87 -1.60 -15.83
C ASN A 76 -1.87 -3.08 -16.23
N SER A 77 -0.70 -3.67 -16.47
CA SER A 77 -0.55 -5.11 -16.69
C SER A 77 -0.42 -5.83 -15.34
N PHE A 78 -1.07 -6.98 -15.23
CA PHE A 78 -0.98 -7.83 -14.04
C PHE A 78 -0.58 -9.25 -14.46
N PRO A 79 0.55 -9.78 -13.99
CA PRO A 79 1.13 -11.00 -14.52
C PRO A 79 0.63 -12.28 -13.82
N ALA A 80 -0.55 -12.24 -13.21
CA ALA A 80 -1.10 -13.37 -12.47
C ALA A 80 -2.61 -13.50 -12.68
N ASP A 81 -3.14 -14.67 -12.33
CA ASP A 81 -4.56 -14.96 -12.18
C ASP A 81 -4.79 -15.46 -10.78
N ILE A 82 -5.54 -14.69 -9.97
CA ILE A 82 -5.79 -14.97 -8.57
C ILE A 82 -7.29 -15.15 -8.37
N GLU A 83 -7.67 -16.19 -7.69
CA GLU A 83 -9.03 -16.40 -7.22
C GLU A 83 -9.11 -16.00 -5.75
N LEU A 84 -10.01 -15.08 -5.42
CA LEU A 84 -10.37 -14.68 -4.07
C LEU A 84 -11.79 -15.14 -3.75
N THR A 85 -11.95 -15.79 -2.62
CA THR A 85 -13.25 -16.15 -2.09
C THR A 85 -13.78 -15.04 -1.17
N LEU A 86 -15.03 -14.59 -1.39
CA LEU A 86 -15.69 -13.56 -0.58
C LEU A 86 -17.06 -14.01 -0.07
N GLY A 87 -17.36 -13.55 1.13
CA GLY A 87 -18.68 -13.65 1.73
C GLY A 87 -19.02 -15.02 2.33
N GLU A 88 -20.21 -15.10 2.89
CA GLU A 88 -20.70 -16.30 3.59
C GLU A 88 -20.87 -17.50 2.65
N ASN A 89 -21.15 -17.24 1.38
CA ASN A 89 -21.46 -18.26 0.39
C ASN A 89 -20.27 -18.67 -0.50
N ASP A 90 -19.05 -18.29 -0.13
CA ASP A 90 -17.81 -18.61 -0.85
C ASP A 90 -17.85 -18.19 -2.33
N GLU A 91 -18.32 -16.96 -2.60
CA GLU A 91 -18.34 -16.41 -3.93
C GLU A 91 -16.92 -16.18 -4.44
N LYS A 92 -16.62 -16.63 -5.67
CA LYS A 92 -15.29 -16.56 -6.25
C LYS A 92 -15.14 -15.36 -7.17
N TYR A 93 -14.09 -14.60 -6.95
CA TYR A 93 -13.72 -13.41 -7.73
C TYR A 93 -12.33 -13.59 -8.32
N VAL A 94 -12.22 -13.34 -9.62
CA VAL A 94 -10.93 -13.44 -10.34
C VAL A 94 -10.29 -12.05 -10.39
N ILE A 95 -9.01 -12.00 -10.03
CA ILE A 95 -8.14 -10.83 -10.10
C ILE A 95 -7.10 -11.11 -11.17
N ASP A 96 -7.28 -10.52 -12.34
CA ASP A 96 -6.48 -10.66 -13.56
C ASP A 96 -5.92 -9.30 -14.06
N ALA A 97 -6.09 -8.26 -13.29
CA ALA A 97 -5.62 -6.90 -13.53
C ALA A 97 -5.23 -6.26 -12.19
N PRO A 98 -4.46 -5.16 -12.17
CA PRO A 98 -4.27 -4.37 -10.95
C PRO A 98 -5.62 -4.06 -10.31
N THR A 99 -5.77 -4.42 -9.02
CA THR A 99 -7.07 -4.44 -8.35
C THR A 99 -6.90 -4.08 -6.89
N ALA A 100 -7.86 -3.31 -6.35
CA ALA A 100 -8.06 -3.17 -4.92
C ALA A 100 -9.34 -3.92 -4.51
N VAL A 101 -9.26 -4.72 -3.46
CA VAL A 101 -10.43 -5.37 -2.85
C VAL A 101 -10.70 -4.71 -1.51
N VAL A 102 -11.89 -4.13 -1.39
CA VAL A 102 -12.31 -3.37 -0.21
C VAL A 102 -13.11 -4.27 0.70
N LEU A 103 -12.63 -4.53 1.91
CA LEU A 103 -13.20 -5.47 2.85
C LEU A 103 -13.75 -4.74 4.09
N PRO A 104 -15.07 -4.46 4.14
CA PRO A 104 -15.71 -3.99 5.37
C PRO A 104 -15.50 -4.97 6.52
N ALA A 105 -15.37 -4.44 7.74
CA ALA A 105 -15.27 -5.26 8.95
C ALA A 105 -16.35 -6.35 8.99
N GLY A 106 -15.94 -7.57 9.33
CA GLY A 106 -16.83 -8.72 9.44
C GLY A 106 -17.20 -9.42 8.13
N ILE A 107 -16.74 -8.93 6.96
CA ILE A 107 -16.94 -9.66 5.69
C ILE A 107 -16.02 -10.88 5.67
N PRO A 108 -16.58 -12.12 5.56
CA PRO A 108 -15.77 -13.31 5.36
C PRO A 108 -15.03 -13.25 4.03
N HIS A 109 -13.75 -13.56 4.05
CA HIS A 109 -12.91 -13.57 2.85
C HIS A 109 -11.81 -14.63 2.96
N CYS A 110 -11.09 -14.83 1.86
CA CYS A 110 -10.15 -15.92 1.66
C CYS A 110 -10.84 -17.30 1.59
N PRO A 111 -10.19 -18.33 1.03
CA PRO A 111 -8.80 -18.32 0.61
C PRO A 111 -8.53 -17.46 -0.65
N LEU A 112 -7.28 -17.03 -0.75
CA LEU A 112 -6.65 -16.58 -1.98
C LEU A 112 -5.92 -17.76 -2.63
N THR A 113 -6.09 -17.92 -3.94
CA THR A 113 -5.40 -18.95 -4.71
C THR A 113 -4.83 -18.32 -5.99
N THR A 114 -3.52 -18.35 -6.14
CA THR A 114 -2.87 -17.96 -7.40
C THR A 114 -2.92 -19.12 -8.37
N ASN A 115 -3.81 -19.04 -9.36
CA ASN A 115 -3.99 -20.08 -10.39
C ASN A 115 -2.84 -20.09 -11.40
N ARG A 116 -2.33 -18.90 -11.73
CA ARG A 116 -1.23 -18.68 -12.67
C ARG A 116 -0.42 -17.46 -12.24
N VAL A 117 0.89 -17.54 -12.39
CA VAL A 117 1.81 -16.42 -12.24
C VAL A 117 2.87 -16.50 -13.34
N ASP A 118 2.97 -15.47 -14.17
CA ASP A 118 3.94 -15.40 -15.26
C ASP A 118 5.21 -14.67 -14.85
N LYS A 119 5.05 -13.67 -13.96
CA LYS A 119 6.13 -12.88 -13.32
C LYS A 119 5.72 -12.53 -11.91
N PRO A 120 6.68 -12.22 -11.00
CA PRO A 120 6.36 -11.71 -9.68
C PRO A 120 5.46 -10.46 -9.74
N TYR A 121 4.62 -10.30 -8.73
CA TYR A 121 3.72 -9.16 -8.58
C TYR A 121 3.73 -8.62 -7.15
N GLY A 122 3.28 -7.39 -6.96
CA GLY A 122 3.17 -6.73 -5.66
C GLY A 122 1.83 -7.00 -5.00
N PHE A 123 1.86 -7.20 -3.69
CA PHE A 123 0.69 -7.31 -2.83
C PHE A 123 0.81 -6.39 -1.63
N LEU A 124 -0.21 -5.56 -1.40
CA LEU A 124 -0.31 -4.69 -0.24
C LEU A 124 -1.67 -4.92 0.44
N ALA A 125 -1.65 -5.35 1.71
CA ALA A 125 -2.83 -5.34 2.56
C ALA A 125 -2.74 -4.12 3.50
N ILE A 126 -3.78 -3.28 3.52
CA ILE A 126 -3.90 -2.11 4.39
C ILE A 126 -5.01 -2.39 5.40
N SER A 127 -4.67 -2.55 6.67
CA SER A 127 -5.62 -2.83 7.75
C SER A 127 -5.82 -1.61 8.63
N LEU A 128 -7.06 -1.16 8.81
CA LEU A 128 -7.41 -0.02 9.67
C LEU A 128 -7.44 -0.44 11.14
N SER A 129 -6.34 -1.02 11.58
CA SER A 129 -6.06 -1.46 12.95
C SER A 129 -4.55 -1.49 13.17
N GLY A 130 -4.11 -1.05 14.32
CA GLY A 130 -2.70 -1.18 14.73
C GLY A 130 -2.31 -2.60 15.11
N GLU A 131 -3.28 -3.49 15.31
CA GLU A 131 -3.07 -4.88 15.69
C GLU A 131 -3.75 -5.81 14.70
N HIS A 132 -3.09 -6.93 14.39
CA HIS A 132 -3.67 -7.97 13.58
C HIS A 132 -4.59 -8.84 14.45
N ALA A 133 -5.84 -8.99 14.00
CA ALA A 133 -6.84 -9.85 14.64
C ALA A 133 -7.74 -10.48 13.57
N LEU A 134 -7.94 -11.77 13.65
CA LEU A 134 -8.86 -12.48 12.76
C LEU A 134 -9.70 -13.51 13.55
N ALA A 135 -10.84 -13.87 12.97
CA ALA A 135 -11.64 -15.01 13.42
C ALA A 135 -11.88 -15.93 12.23
N GLU A 136 -11.42 -17.18 12.33
CA GLU A 136 -11.69 -18.19 11.31
C GLU A 136 -13.19 -18.46 11.18
N VAL A 137 -13.64 -18.66 9.96
CA VAL A 137 -15.04 -18.92 9.62
C VAL A 137 -15.11 -20.21 8.80
N PRO A 138 -16.03 -21.12 9.10
CA PRO A 138 -16.20 -22.34 8.31
C PRO A 138 -16.51 -22.00 6.84
N ALA A 139 -15.94 -22.79 5.91
CA ALA A 139 -16.31 -22.71 4.50
C ALA A 139 -17.80 -23.07 4.32
N ALA A 140 -18.45 -22.43 3.33
CA ALA A 140 -19.82 -22.78 2.98
C ALA A 140 -19.89 -24.19 2.38
N GLY A 141 -20.96 -24.92 2.66
CA GLY A 141 -21.14 -26.29 2.17
C GLY A 141 -21.35 -26.40 0.65
N ALA A 142 -21.76 -25.36 -0.02
CA ALA A 142 -21.89 -25.26 -1.48
C ALA A 142 -21.97 -23.77 -1.90
N PRO A 143 -21.36 -23.39 -3.04
CA PRO A 143 -21.49 -22.04 -3.56
C PRO A 143 -22.96 -21.73 -3.88
N ALA A 144 -23.46 -20.56 -3.48
CA ALA A 144 -24.81 -20.13 -3.81
C ALA A 144 -24.95 -19.91 -5.32
N SER A 145 -26.00 -20.38 -5.90
CA SER A 145 -26.41 -20.10 -7.31
C SER A 145 -27.03 -18.71 -7.43
N GLY A 146 -26.34 -17.68 -6.97
CA GLY A 146 -26.79 -16.27 -7.01
C GLY A 146 -25.76 -15.35 -7.64
N GLY A 147 -26.17 -14.15 -8.02
CA GLY A 147 -25.28 -13.14 -8.58
C GLY A 147 -24.12 -12.80 -7.62
N ARG A 148 -23.07 -12.17 -8.16
CA ARG A 148 -21.88 -11.75 -7.40
C ARG A 148 -22.22 -10.57 -6.48
N LYS A 149 -22.61 -10.87 -5.24
CA LYS A 149 -23.06 -9.89 -4.22
C LYS A 149 -21.99 -8.84 -3.89
N TYR A 150 -20.72 -9.26 -3.91
CA TYR A 150 -19.59 -8.43 -3.49
C TYR A 150 -18.78 -7.87 -4.67
N GLN A 151 -19.34 -7.85 -5.88
CA GLN A 151 -18.62 -7.36 -7.08
C GLN A 151 -18.21 -5.89 -6.94
N ASN A 152 -18.97 -5.07 -6.23
CA ASN A 152 -18.63 -3.67 -5.97
C ASN A 152 -17.41 -3.48 -5.06
N LEU A 153 -17.03 -4.51 -4.30
CA LEU A 153 -15.84 -4.49 -3.44
C LEU A 153 -14.56 -4.83 -4.21
N VAL A 154 -14.67 -5.43 -5.41
CA VAL A 154 -13.53 -5.78 -6.27
C VAL A 154 -13.39 -4.71 -7.34
N LYS A 155 -12.41 -3.84 -7.19
CA LYS A 155 -12.27 -2.60 -7.97
C LYS A 155 -10.95 -2.59 -8.73
N LYS A 156 -11.01 -2.46 -10.05
CA LYS A 156 -9.80 -2.35 -10.88
C LYS A 156 -9.08 -1.04 -10.63
N LEU A 157 -7.79 -1.12 -10.40
CA LEU A 157 -6.91 0.05 -10.42
C LEU A 157 -6.61 0.39 -11.88
N ASN A 158 -6.59 1.68 -12.17
CA ASN A 158 -6.28 2.17 -13.50
C ASN A 158 -5.28 3.32 -13.37
N LEU A 159 -4.00 2.95 -13.23
CA LEU A 159 -2.92 3.92 -13.10
C LEU A 159 -2.89 4.82 -14.33
N ARG A 160 -3.03 6.10 -14.09
CA ARG A 160 -3.06 7.13 -15.13
C ARG A 160 -1.65 7.64 -15.37
N ASP A 161 -1.27 7.74 -16.63
CA ASP A 161 -0.08 8.48 -17.05
C ASP A 161 -0.26 9.96 -16.69
N THR A 162 0.57 10.45 -15.80
CA THR A 162 0.55 11.86 -15.39
C THR A 162 1.27 12.75 -16.36
N LYS A 163 2.14 12.19 -17.23
CA LYS A 163 3.11 12.92 -18.09
C LYS A 163 3.97 13.87 -17.27
N ARG A 164 4.21 13.55 -16.00
CA ARG A 164 4.89 14.40 -15.02
C ARG A 164 4.32 15.82 -15.06
N THR A 165 3.00 15.90 -14.90
CA THR A 165 2.29 17.18 -14.93
C THR A 165 2.89 18.13 -13.89
N LYS A 166 2.73 19.42 -14.17
CA LYS A 166 3.19 20.50 -13.28
C LYS A 166 2.72 20.24 -11.84
N GLY A 167 3.66 20.22 -10.90
CA GLY A 167 3.39 19.96 -9.48
C GLY A 167 3.48 18.51 -9.03
N GLY A 168 3.98 17.61 -9.87
CA GLY A 168 4.22 16.22 -9.44
C GLY A 168 5.28 15.54 -10.29
N ASN A 169 6.00 14.59 -9.71
CA ASN A 169 7.00 13.79 -10.44
C ASN A 169 6.63 12.31 -10.56
N ALA A 170 5.42 11.89 -10.18
CA ALA A 170 4.92 10.57 -10.49
C ALA A 170 4.75 10.39 -12.00
N ASP A 171 5.18 9.25 -12.52
CA ASP A 171 4.94 8.89 -13.93
C ASP A 171 3.53 8.32 -14.10
N TYR A 172 3.12 7.46 -13.18
CA TYR A 172 1.79 6.85 -13.13
C TYR A 172 1.23 6.95 -11.72
N ILE A 173 -0.05 7.21 -11.60
CA ILE A 173 -0.73 7.34 -10.31
C ILE A 173 -2.21 6.93 -10.40
N GLU A 174 -2.68 6.30 -9.35
CA GLU A 174 -4.09 6.14 -9.02
C GLU A 174 -4.29 6.51 -7.56
N GLY A 175 -5.35 7.24 -7.26
CA GLY A 175 -5.70 7.66 -5.90
C GLY A 175 -7.14 7.33 -5.57
N TRP A 176 -7.36 6.81 -4.37
CA TRP A 176 -8.66 6.42 -3.88
C TRP A 176 -8.93 7.05 -2.53
N SER A 177 -10.12 7.60 -2.37
CA SER A 177 -10.61 8.20 -1.13
C SER A 177 -11.73 7.35 -0.53
N GLY A 178 -12.13 7.63 0.70
CA GLY A 178 -13.19 6.92 1.38
C GLY A 178 -14.48 6.77 0.56
N LYS A 179 -14.85 7.79 -0.25
CA LYS A 179 -16.02 7.71 -1.15
C LYS A 179 -15.90 6.63 -2.24
N ASP A 180 -14.67 6.27 -2.61
CA ASP A 180 -14.37 5.26 -3.63
C ASP A 180 -14.31 3.86 -3.01
N ILE A 181 -14.12 3.77 -1.68
CA ILE A 181 -13.88 2.56 -0.89
C ILE A 181 -14.88 2.40 0.26
N GLU A 182 -16.16 2.41 -0.05
CA GLU A 182 -17.27 2.08 0.87
C GLU A 182 -17.34 2.97 2.13
N GLY A 183 -16.80 4.20 2.07
CA GLY A 183 -16.82 5.15 3.18
C GLY A 183 -15.76 4.92 4.25
N PHE A 184 -14.72 4.14 3.99
CA PHE A 184 -13.65 3.92 4.95
C PHE A 184 -12.95 5.22 5.34
N ILE A 185 -12.47 5.27 6.58
CA ILE A 185 -11.57 6.33 7.05
C ILE A 185 -10.16 6.04 6.53
N LEU A 186 -10.06 6.03 5.22
CA LEU A 186 -8.85 5.72 4.45
C LEU A 186 -8.88 6.50 3.14
N ASN A 187 -7.79 7.11 2.79
CA ASN A 187 -7.45 7.35 1.40
C ASN A 187 -6.04 6.82 1.13
N PHE A 188 -5.81 6.34 -0.06
CA PHE A 188 -4.49 5.89 -0.45
C PHE A 188 -4.24 6.18 -1.93
N THR A 189 -2.96 6.27 -2.26
CA THR A 189 -2.50 6.33 -3.65
C THR A 189 -1.63 5.12 -3.94
N TRP A 190 -1.55 4.75 -5.21
CA TRP A 190 -0.47 3.92 -5.72
C TRP A 190 0.17 4.64 -6.91
N ALA A 191 1.47 4.82 -6.87
CA ALA A 191 2.21 5.57 -7.88
C ALA A 191 3.53 4.88 -8.23
N SER A 192 4.00 5.13 -9.45
CA SER A 192 5.32 4.71 -9.94
C SER A 192 6.13 5.92 -10.36
N HIS A 193 7.42 5.91 -10.06
CA HIS A 193 8.30 7.06 -10.22
C HIS A 193 9.62 6.70 -10.88
N THR A 194 10.05 7.55 -11.82
CA THR A 194 11.44 7.65 -12.31
C THR A 194 11.89 9.10 -12.37
N GLY A 195 11.02 10.04 -11.98
CA GLY A 195 11.28 11.48 -12.02
C GLY A 195 12.29 11.92 -10.96
N LEU A 196 13.16 12.86 -11.34
CA LEU A 196 14.07 13.57 -10.43
C LEU A 196 13.46 14.89 -9.96
N GLY A 197 13.91 15.38 -8.80
CA GLY A 197 13.53 16.67 -8.25
C GLY A 197 12.36 16.60 -7.27
N PRO A 198 11.77 17.78 -6.94
CA PRO A 198 10.67 17.88 -5.98
C PRO A 198 9.40 17.23 -6.49
N TRP A 199 8.63 16.64 -5.57
CA TRP A 199 7.39 15.96 -5.88
C TRP A 199 6.20 16.91 -6.05
N HIS A 200 6.24 18.06 -5.38
CA HIS A 200 5.20 19.09 -5.45
C HIS A 200 5.79 20.46 -5.74
N GLU A 201 4.99 21.36 -6.32
CA GLU A 201 5.36 22.76 -6.49
C GLU A 201 5.15 23.57 -5.22
N LYS A 202 4.24 23.13 -4.36
CA LYS A 202 3.90 23.77 -3.09
C LYS A 202 4.32 22.87 -1.95
N ASP A 203 5.28 23.29 -1.18
CA ASP A 203 5.80 22.62 0.00
C ASP A 203 6.34 23.67 0.97
N PRO A 204 6.36 23.44 2.28
CA PRO A 204 5.85 22.27 3.03
C PRO A 204 4.34 22.30 3.29
N HIS A 205 3.82 21.23 3.92
CA HIS A 205 2.40 21.12 4.27
C HIS A 205 2.14 20.29 5.53
N VAL A 206 0.88 20.29 5.96
CA VAL A 206 0.38 19.47 7.07
C VAL A 206 -0.96 18.82 6.70
N HIS A 207 -1.24 17.68 7.35
CA HIS A 207 -2.56 17.03 7.33
C HIS A 207 -3.19 17.02 8.72
N PRO A 208 -4.54 17.07 8.83
CA PRO A 208 -5.24 16.94 10.11
C PRO A 208 -5.29 15.51 10.65
N ASN A 209 -4.82 14.53 9.88
CA ASN A 209 -4.82 13.10 10.17
C ASN A 209 -3.44 12.50 10.00
N ASP A 210 -3.25 11.32 10.59
CA ASP A 210 -2.03 10.55 10.43
C ASP A 210 -1.88 10.03 9.01
N GLU A 211 -0.65 9.99 8.52
CA GLU A 211 -0.30 9.50 7.21
C GLU A 211 0.96 8.62 7.27
N ALA A 212 0.95 7.53 6.52
CA ALA A 212 2.11 6.69 6.27
C ALA A 212 2.49 6.77 4.79
N LEU A 213 3.72 7.17 4.51
CA LEU A 213 4.29 7.28 3.17
C LEU A 213 5.17 6.06 2.94
N LEU A 214 4.68 5.11 2.14
CA LEU A 214 5.33 3.84 1.86
C LEU A 214 6.13 3.94 0.55
N PHE A 215 7.43 3.67 0.61
CA PHE A 215 8.35 3.65 -0.53
C PHE A 215 8.92 2.24 -0.70
N VAL A 216 8.74 1.65 -1.88
CA VAL A 216 9.14 0.26 -2.17
C VAL A 216 9.77 0.15 -3.55
N GLY A 217 10.74 -0.75 -3.70
CA GLY A 217 11.34 -1.06 -5.00
C GLY A 217 10.42 -1.90 -5.89
N CYS A 218 10.83 -2.05 -7.15
CA CYS A 218 10.15 -2.93 -8.12
C CYS A 218 10.98 -4.18 -8.44
N ASP A 219 12.01 -4.48 -7.64
CA ASP A 219 12.90 -5.63 -7.83
C ASP A 219 12.57 -6.74 -6.82
N PRO A 220 11.80 -7.78 -7.20
CA PRO A 220 11.39 -8.84 -6.28
C PRO A 220 12.52 -9.76 -5.85
N ASP A 221 13.67 -9.74 -6.54
CA ASP A 221 14.85 -10.52 -6.18
C ASP A 221 15.78 -9.78 -5.21
N ASN A 222 15.55 -8.48 -5.03
CA ASN A 222 16.29 -7.63 -4.09
C ASN A 222 15.35 -6.72 -3.32
N PRO A 223 14.58 -7.25 -2.36
CA PRO A 223 13.53 -6.51 -1.66
C PRO A 223 14.06 -5.33 -0.82
N ASP A 224 15.32 -5.35 -0.41
CA ASP A 224 15.99 -4.27 0.32
C ASP A 224 16.48 -3.12 -0.58
N TYR A 225 16.30 -3.22 -1.90
CA TYR A 225 16.74 -2.22 -2.87
C TYR A 225 15.58 -1.36 -3.35
N LEU A 226 15.57 -0.08 -2.97
CA LEU A 226 14.54 0.87 -3.40
C LEU A 226 14.65 1.25 -4.87
N GLY A 227 15.87 1.33 -5.41
CA GLY A 227 16.13 1.80 -6.76
C GLY A 227 16.27 3.31 -6.89
N ALA A 228 16.17 4.05 -5.78
CA ALA A 228 16.24 5.50 -5.75
C ALA A 228 16.86 6.01 -4.44
N GLU A 229 17.39 7.24 -4.45
CA GLU A 229 17.73 8.03 -3.26
C GLU A 229 16.70 9.15 -3.11
N LEU A 230 16.05 9.19 -1.96
CA LEU A 230 15.00 10.14 -1.63
C LEU A 230 15.42 11.02 -0.45
N GLU A 231 14.94 12.26 -0.47
CA GLU A 231 15.08 13.22 0.62
C GLU A 231 13.71 13.69 1.05
N ILE A 232 13.46 13.74 2.36
CA ILE A 232 12.24 14.31 2.94
C ILE A 232 12.60 15.29 4.05
N ALA A 233 11.94 16.44 4.07
CA ALA A 233 11.99 17.38 5.17
C ALA A 233 10.87 17.07 6.17
N MET A 234 11.21 17.11 7.47
CA MET A 234 10.31 16.91 8.62
C MET A 234 10.46 18.08 9.59
N GLY A 235 9.33 18.60 10.09
CA GLY A 235 9.32 19.76 10.99
C GLY A 235 9.38 21.10 10.27
N ASP A 236 9.35 22.19 11.04
CA ASP A 236 9.33 23.57 10.56
C ASP A 236 10.31 24.47 11.32
N GLY A 237 10.68 25.60 10.73
CA GLY A 237 11.57 26.61 11.34
C GLY A 237 12.89 26.02 11.79
N ASP A 238 13.28 26.29 13.05
CA ASP A 238 14.53 25.80 13.65
C ASP A 238 14.52 24.29 13.96
N ASP A 239 13.36 23.67 13.95
CA ASP A 239 13.15 22.23 14.19
C ASP A 239 13.18 21.41 12.91
N LYS A 240 13.34 22.05 11.75
CA LYS A 240 13.35 21.35 10.45
C LYS A 240 14.56 20.44 10.32
N GLU A 241 14.30 19.18 10.00
CA GLU A 241 15.32 18.17 9.71
C GLU A 241 15.18 17.64 8.28
N ILE A 242 16.31 17.33 7.67
CA ILE A 242 16.37 16.70 6.34
C ILE A 242 16.83 15.26 6.53
N HIS A 243 16.04 14.34 6.03
CA HIS A 243 16.34 12.91 6.07
C HIS A 243 16.50 12.36 4.66
N VAL A 244 17.55 11.55 4.46
CA VAL A 244 17.86 10.91 3.18
C VAL A 244 17.82 9.41 3.37
N PHE A 245 17.20 8.69 2.44
CA PHE A 245 17.11 7.24 2.45
C PHE A 245 17.12 6.67 1.01
N ASP A 246 17.66 5.45 0.88
CA ASP A 246 17.85 4.74 -0.39
C ASP A 246 17.39 3.26 -0.32
N THR A 247 16.73 2.92 0.77
CA THR A 247 16.16 1.58 1.01
C THR A 247 14.64 1.68 1.18
N PRO A 248 13.89 0.59 0.93
CA PRO A 248 12.46 0.57 1.20
C PRO A 248 12.15 1.05 2.62
N THR A 249 11.28 2.04 2.72
CA THR A 249 11.05 2.80 3.95
C THR A 249 9.58 3.20 4.04
N VAL A 250 9.03 3.18 5.25
CA VAL A 250 7.81 3.90 5.56
C VAL A 250 8.15 5.14 6.39
N VAL A 251 7.67 6.30 5.95
CA VAL A 251 7.77 7.57 6.68
C VAL A 251 6.42 7.82 7.33
N ILE A 252 6.44 8.07 8.64
CA ILE A 252 5.25 8.34 9.42
C ILE A 252 5.13 9.85 9.58
N ALA A 253 3.99 10.40 9.15
CA ALA A 253 3.63 11.80 9.34
C ALA A 253 2.40 11.88 10.27
N PRO A 254 2.61 12.02 11.60
CA PRO A 254 1.51 12.20 12.54
C PRO A 254 0.70 13.46 12.21
N ALA A 255 -0.58 13.47 12.55
CA ALA A 255 -1.46 14.62 12.40
C ALA A 255 -0.82 15.92 12.90
N GLY A 256 -0.81 16.95 12.06
CA GLY A 256 -0.24 18.26 12.36
C GLY A 256 1.28 18.36 12.24
N LEU A 257 2.00 17.29 11.94
CA LEU A 257 3.44 17.37 11.66
C LEU A 257 3.68 18.00 10.29
N VAL A 258 4.44 19.09 10.25
CA VAL A 258 4.92 19.68 9.00
C VAL A 258 5.90 18.72 8.35
N HIS A 259 5.66 18.40 7.09
CA HIS A 259 6.56 17.57 6.30
C HIS A 259 6.63 18.03 4.85
N CYS A 260 7.53 17.42 4.09
CA CYS A 260 7.91 17.87 2.74
C CYS A 260 8.69 19.22 2.74
N PRO A 261 9.45 19.53 1.67
CA PRO A 261 9.44 18.83 0.38
C PRO A 261 9.96 17.39 0.45
N LEU A 262 9.40 16.56 -0.43
CA LEU A 262 9.93 15.27 -0.80
C LEU A 262 10.65 15.42 -2.15
N ILE A 263 11.89 14.96 -2.22
CA ILE A 263 12.76 15.15 -3.39
C ILE A 263 13.34 13.80 -3.81
N THR A 264 13.21 13.45 -5.07
CA THR A 264 13.94 12.33 -5.67
C THR A 264 15.31 12.84 -6.12
N ARG A 265 16.38 12.42 -5.43
CA ARG A 265 17.76 12.86 -5.67
C ARG A 265 18.44 12.02 -6.75
N LYS A 266 18.13 10.72 -6.79
CA LYS A 266 18.70 9.76 -7.72
C LYS A 266 17.69 8.66 -8.02
N VAL A 267 17.70 8.14 -9.25
CA VAL A 267 16.94 6.96 -9.66
C VAL A 267 17.87 6.06 -10.44
N ASP A 268 18.01 4.81 -9.99
CA ASP A 268 18.71 3.74 -10.69
C ASP A 268 17.73 2.78 -11.36
N LYS A 269 16.58 2.52 -10.67
CA LYS A 269 15.45 1.74 -11.17
C LYS A 269 14.13 2.40 -10.76
N PRO A 270 13.03 2.17 -11.49
CA PRO A 270 11.71 2.62 -11.05
C PRO A 270 11.39 2.13 -9.64
N TYR A 271 10.68 2.94 -8.89
CA TYR A 271 10.18 2.59 -7.56
C TYR A 271 8.70 2.95 -7.44
N SER A 272 8.04 2.34 -6.47
CA SER A 272 6.63 2.59 -6.19
C SER A 272 6.44 3.32 -4.87
N PHE A 273 5.34 4.04 -4.79
CA PHE A 273 4.94 4.84 -3.64
C PHE A 273 3.46 4.65 -3.33
N SER A 274 3.14 4.59 -2.04
CA SER A 274 1.77 4.69 -1.55
C SER A 274 1.69 5.68 -0.40
N ALA A 275 0.88 6.73 -0.53
CA ALA A 275 0.42 7.48 0.62
C ALA A 275 -0.80 6.77 1.20
N ILE A 276 -0.80 6.52 2.50
CA ILE A 276 -1.89 5.87 3.25
C ILE A 276 -2.30 6.84 4.35
N SER A 277 -3.41 7.55 4.16
CA SER A 277 -3.89 8.57 5.10
C SER A 277 -5.16 8.09 5.80
N LEU A 278 -5.21 8.24 7.13
CA LEU A 278 -6.34 7.82 7.97
C LEU A 278 -7.44 8.89 7.98
N ASN A 279 -8.01 9.16 6.79
CA ASN A 279 -9.14 10.06 6.59
C ASN A 279 -9.95 9.62 5.37
N THR A 280 -11.22 10.01 5.28
CA THR A 280 -12.08 9.74 4.12
C THR A 280 -11.74 10.61 2.91
N GLY A 281 -11.04 11.72 3.11
CA GLY A 281 -10.60 12.66 2.07
C GLY A 281 -9.15 13.05 2.24
N HIS A 282 -8.55 13.59 1.20
CA HIS A 282 -7.20 14.13 1.27
C HIS A 282 -7.26 15.62 1.57
N GLU A 283 -7.07 15.98 2.83
CA GLU A 283 -7.06 17.37 3.31
C GLU A 283 -5.61 17.81 3.54
N THR A 284 -5.18 18.84 2.82
CA THR A 284 -3.81 19.37 2.88
C THR A 284 -3.85 20.87 3.15
N THR A 285 -3.12 21.33 4.17
CA THR A 285 -2.84 22.74 4.40
C THR A 285 -1.41 23.04 3.97
N TRP A 286 -1.27 23.81 2.89
CA TRP A 286 0.01 24.25 2.36
C TRP A 286 0.55 25.44 3.16
N LEU A 287 1.84 25.45 3.47
CA LEU A 287 2.50 26.46 4.30
C LEU A 287 3.48 27.34 3.50
N GLY A 288 3.73 27.00 2.23
CA GLY A 288 4.62 27.72 1.32
C GLY A 288 3.95 28.19 0.04
#